data_3a4a0706b048dee56ab872acd7d4a462
#
_entry.id   3a4a0706b048dee56ab872acd7d4a462
#
_cell.length_a   1.000
_cell.length_b   1.000
_cell.length_c   1.000
_cell.angle_alpha   90.00
_cell.angle_beta   90.00
_cell.angle_gamma   90.00
#
_symmetry.space_group_name_H-M   'P 1'
#
loop_
_entity.id
_entity.type
_entity.pdbx_description
1 polymer ?
#
loop_
_entity_poly.entity_id
_entity_poly.type
_entity_poly.pdbx_seq_one_letter_code
_entity_poly.pdbx_strand_id
1 'polypeptide(L)'
;MENDINDKLIKKNNENVQENIKNENLVMYVDKFLYYEEVILGKSFNTIRGYRRDLLQFMEYLEEYEEIHNFEEIEMMTFRSFIAYLNSPKRLEKDENVKSSNKKAKLKPISKRSINRKISALRTFFKYLQEIKVIETNKASYINVPKFEKELPNVINRDDLNNLRHVINTEKITGIRDRLIIELLYSSGLRSIELINLSEFMIDIEEREIRVVGKGDKERITFFSENAKKWLIKYIEEKKRQYANYTREVLIVNSKGKKLTTRSLRRLISAHAHEAGIQKEITPHVFRHSFAMELLNNGVDIRYLQELLGHSSIAATQVYTHVSKAFLRDIYMSTHPLAKE
;
A
#
# COMPACT_ATOMS: atom_id res chain seq x y z
N MET A 1 17.58 -7.41 13.01
CA MET A 1 16.65 -8.19 13.84
C MET A 1 15.19 -8.18 13.34
N GLU A 2 14.61 -7.05 12.90
CA GLU A 2 13.22 -7.08 12.32
C GLU A 2 13.18 -7.70 10.91
N ASN A 3 14.23 -7.58 10.13
CA ASN A 3 14.34 -8.28 8.83
C ASN A 3 14.44 -9.80 9.01
N ASP A 4 15.13 -10.28 10.04
CA ASP A 4 15.26 -11.72 10.33
C ASP A 4 13.95 -12.38 10.76
N ILE A 5 13.08 -11.66 11.47
CA ILE A 5 11.77 -12.19 11.90
C ILE A 5 10.79 -12.21 10.73
N ASN A 6 10.83 -11.19 9.86
CA ASN A 6 10.05 -11.18 8.63
C ASN A 6 10.55 -12.25 7.64
N ASP A 7 11.85 -12.44 7.50
CA ASP A 7 12.42 -13.50 6.66
C ASP A 7 12.10 -14.90 7.17
N LYS A 8 12.10 -15.13 8.48
CA LYS A 8 11.69 -16.41 9.09
C LYS A 8 10.18 -16.68 8.95
N LEU A 9 9.33 -15.64 9.08
CA LEU A 9 7.88 -15.77 8.82
C LEU A 9 7.57 -15.96 7.33
N ILE A 10 8.34 -15.36 6.45
CA ILE A 10 8.22 -15.50 5.01
C ILE A 10 8.70 -16.89 4.57
N LYS A 11 9.83 -17.39 5.11
CA LYS A 11 10.30 -18.76 4.88
C LYS A 11 9.25 -19.77 5.36
N LYS A 12 8.73 -19.64 6.56
CA LYS A 12 7.74 -20.57 7.14
C LYS A 12 6.38 -20.60 6.41
N ASN A 13 5.94 -19.46 5.83
CA ASN A 13 4.75 -19.42 4.99
C ASN A 13 5.02 -19.87 3.54
N ASN A 14 6.28 -19.80 3.07
CA ASN A 14 6.68 -20.22 1.75
C ASN A 14 6.96 -21.73 1.69
N GLU A 15 7.54 -22.30 2.74
CA GLU A 15 7.77 -23.74 2.88
C GLU A 15 6.44 -24.51 2.80
N ASN A 16 5.37 -24.06 3.48
CA ASN A 16 4.07 -24.71 3.44
C ASN A 16 3.33 -24.64 2.08
N VAL A 17 3.69 -23.72 1.18
CA VAL A 17 3.10 -23.62 -0.17
C VAL A 17 3.96 -24.37 -1.18
N GLN A 18 5.29 -24.40 -1.00
CA GLN A 18 6.21 -25.17 -1.85
C GLN A 18 6.10 -26.67 -1.62
N GLU A 19 5.80 -27.13 -0.39
CA GLU A 19 5.63 -28.55 -0.08
C GLU A 19 4.48 -29.23 -0.84
N ASN A 20 3.53 -28.46 -1.38
CA ASN A 20 2.38 -28.98 -2.14
C ASN A 20 2.59 -28.99 -3.65
N ILE A 21 3.66 -28.36 -4.19
CA ILE A 21 3.94 -28.31 -5.62
C ILE A 21 5.07 -29.30 -5.91
N LYS A 22 4.75 -30.44 -6.53
CA LYS A 22 5.70 -31.50 -6.88
C LYS A 22 6.55 -31.15 -8.09
N ASN A 23 6.09 -30.23 -8.94
CA ASN A 23 6.80 -29.86 -10.16
C ASN A 23 7.87 -28.79 -9.89
N GLU A 24 9.05 -29.26 -9.49
CA GLU A 24 10.22 -28.40 -9.20
C GLU A 24 10.63 -27.51 -10.38
N ASN A 25 10.41 -27.96 -11.63
CA ASN A 25 10.75 -27.19 -12.81
C ASN A 25 9.93 -25.89 -12.93
N LEU A 26 8.62 -25.96 -12.74
CA LEU A 26 7.77 -24.76 -12.82
C LEU A 26 8.12 -23.75 -11.73
N VAL A 27 8.37 -24.22 -10.51
CA VAL A 27 8.76 -23.37 -9.37
C VAL A 27 10.13 -22.73 -9.59
N MET A 28 11.08 -23.46 -10.15
CA MET A 28 12.41 -22.92 -10.48
C MET A 28 12.32 -21.70 -11.42
N TYR A 29 11.46 -21.74 -12.44
CA TYR A 29 11.29 -20.59 -13.33
C TYR A 29 10.59 -19.41 -12.64
N VAL A 30 9.69 -19.68 -11.70
CA VAL A 30 9.11 -18.61 -10.87
C VAL A 30 10.21 -17.93 -10.05
N ASP A 31 11.10 -18.70 -9.40
CA ASP A 31 12.19 -18.15 -8.61
C ASP A 31 13.21 -17.36 -9.46
N LYS A 32 13.56 -17.86 -10.65
CA LYS A 32 14.40 -17.12 -11.63
C LYS A 32 13.76 -15.79 -12.04
N PHE A 33 12.47 -15.80 -12.32
CA PHE A 33 11.72 -14.58 -12.66
C PHE A 33 11.70 -13.59 -11.50
N LEU A 34 11.43 -14.05 -10.28
CA LEU A 34 11.40 -13.17 -9.11
C LEU A 34 12.78 -12.56 -8.84
N TYR A 35 13.85 -13.33 -8.99
CA TYR A 35 15.22 -12.82 -8.91
C TYR A 35 15.49 -11.76 -9.99
N TYR A 36 15.10 -12.01 -11.24
CA TYR A 36 15.24 -11.04 -12.33
C TYR A 36 14.49 -9.72 -12.04
N GLU A 37 13.23 -9.80 -11.59
CA GLU A 37 12.41 -8.63 -11.26
C GLU A 37 12.99 -7.85 -10.06
N GLU A 38 13.56 -8.56 -9.07
CA GLU A 38 14.12 -7.93 -7.87
C GLU A 38 15.49 -7.32 -8.15
N VAL A 39 16.42 -8.10 -8.67
CA VAL A 39 17.84 -7.72 -8.78
C VAL A 39 18.11 -6.89 -10.03
N ILE A 40 17.56 -7.31 -11.18
CA ILE A 40 17.83 -6.62 -12.45
C ILE A 40 16.90 -5.43 -12.65
N LEU A 41 15.61 -5.58 -12.37
CA LEU A 41 14.63 -4.52 -12.58
C LEU A 41 14.34 -3.66 -11.34
N GLY A 42 14.94 -3.96 -10.18
CA GLY A 42 14.83 -3.17 -8.95
C GLY A 42 13.40 -3.04 -8.42
N LYS A 43 12.56 -4.08 -8.61
CA LYS A 43 11.19 -4.05 -8.10
C LYS A 43 11.17 -4.13 -6.58
N SER A 44 10.16 -3.48 -5.99
CA SER A 44 10.03 -3.46 -4.53
C SER A 44 9.71 -4.85 -3.96
N PHE A 45 10.18 -5.13 -2.75
CA PHE A 45 9.87 -6.34 -1.99
C PHE A 45 8.37 -6.70 -1.98
N ASN A 46 7.48 -5.70 -1.83
CA ASN A 46 6.05 -5.94 -1.85
C ASN A 46 5.53 -6.40 -3.23
N THR A 47 6.14 -5.92 -4.31
CA THR A 47 5.83 -6.36 -5.68
C THR A 47 6.25 -7.81 -5.87
N ILE A 48 7.49 -8.15 -5.48
CA ILE A 48 8.04 -9.50 -5.56
C ILE A 48 7.20 -10.49 -4.74
N ARG A 49 6.86 -10.14 -3.49
CA ARG A 49 5.97 -10.95 -2.66
C ARG A 49 4.57 -11.13 -3.26
N GLY A 50 4.06 -10.10 -3.94
CA GLY A 50 2.80 -10.16 -4.68
C GLY A 50 2.87 -11.12 -5.85
N TYR A 51 3.92 -11.02 -6.67
CA TYR A 51 4.16 -11.90 -7.82
C TYR A 51 4.32 -13.36 -7.36
N ARG A 52 5.19 -13.60 -6.37
CA ARG A 52 5.40 -14.95 -5.83
C ARG A 52 4.08 -15.61 -5.44
N ARG A 53 3.27 -14.96 -4.63
CA ARG A 53 1.98 -15.51 -4.19
C ARG A 53 1.02 -15.80 -5.33
N ASP A 54 0.98 -14.92 -6.33
CA ASP A 54 0.06 -15.06 -7.45
C ASP A 54 0.49 -16.15 -8.41
N LEU A 55 1.80 -16.28 -8.66
CA LEU A 55 2.37 -17.28 -9.55
C LEU A 55 2.34 -18.66 -8.90
N LEU A 56 2.72 -18.80 -7.62
CA LEU A 56 2.63 -20.10 -6.94
C LEU A 56 1.19 -20.61 -6.89
N GLN A 57 0.19 -19.76 -6.70
CA GLN A 57 -1.22 -20.18 -6.78
C GLN A 57 -1.60 -20.69 -8.18
N PHE A 58 -1.02 -20.11 -9.23
CA PHE A 58 -1.24 -20.61 -10.59
C PHE A 58 -0.53 -21.94 -10.82
N MET A 59 0.71 -22.11 -10.35
CA MET A 59 1.45 -23.39 -10.45
C MET A 59 0.70 -24.51 -9.70
N GLU A 60 0.22 -24.24 -8.50
CA GLU A 60 -0.62 -25.18 -7.72
C GLU A 60 -1.89 -25.57 -8.48
N TYR A 61 -2.54 -24.62 -9.16
CA TYR A 61 -3.69 -24.89 -10.00
C TYR A 61 -3.35 -25.78 -11.20
N LEU A 62 -2.23 -25.52 -11.90
CA LEU A 62 -1.80 -26.31 -13.04
C LEU A 62 -1.56 -27.77 -12.66
N GLU A 63 -0.91 -28.01 -11.52
CA GLU A 63 -0.61 -29.35 -11.05
C GLU A 63 -1.85 -30.11 -10.58
N GLU A 64 -2.74 -29.45 -9.84
CA GLU A 64 -3.86 -30.10 -9.14
C GLU A 64 -5.08 -30.33 -10.05
N TYR A 65 -5.30 -29.45 -11.03
CA TYR A 65 -6.54 -29.45 -11.83
C TYR A 65 -6.33 -29.65 -13.34
N GLU A 66 -5.15 -29.37 -13.86
CA GLU A 66 -4.87 -29.45 -15.30
C GLU A 66 -3.80 -30.51 -15.61
N GLU A 67 -3.10 -31.06 -14.59
CA GLU A 67 -1.99 -32.03 -14.72
C GLU A 67 -0.90 -31.57 -15.71
N ILE A 68 -0.71 -30.24 -15.83
CA ILE A 68 0.27 -29.62 -16.73
C ILE A 68 1.61 -29.50 -16.03
N HIS A 69 2.67 -30.01 -16.69
CA HIS A 69 4.02 -30.02 -16.16
C HIS A 69 5.02 -29.20 -16.97
N ASN A 70 4.60 -28.66 -18.12
CA ASN A 70 5.43 -27.84 -19.00
C ASN A 70 4.69 -26.56 -19.41
N PHE A 71 5.38 -25.43 -19.50
CA PHE A 71 4.79 -24.15 -19.90
C PHE A 71 4.31 -24.11 -21.36
N GLU A 72 4.87 -24.94 -22.24
CA GLU A 72 4.44 -25.04 -23.63
C GLU A 72 3.04 -25.66 -23.79
N GLU A 73 2.64 -26.53 -22.85
CA GLU A 73 1.32 -27.17 -22.82
C GLU A 73 0.20 -26.22 -22.42
N ILE A 74 0.56 -25.06 -21.86
CA ILE A 74 -0.42 -24.09 -21.37
C ILE A 74 -1.10 -23.39 -22.54
N GLU A 75 -2.41 -23.60 -22.67
CA GLU A 75 -3.24 -23.00 -23.68
C GLU A 75 -4.06 -21.80 -23.15
N MET A 76 -4.66 -21.04 -24.05
CA MET A 76 -5.56 -19.95 -23.65
C MET A 76 -6.70 -20.44 -22.76
N MET A 77 -7.17 -21.67 -22.99
CA MET A 77 -8.23 -22.28 -22.18
C MET A 77 -7.78 -22.48 -20.72
N THR A 78 -6.54 -22.90 -20.48
CA THR A 78 -5.98 -23.06 -19.14
C THR A 78 -6.07 -21.77 -18.32
N PHE A 79 -5.75 -20.62 -18.91
CA PHE A 79 -5.90 -19.33 -18.24
C PHE A 79 -7.36 -18.98 -17.93
N ARG A 80 -8.29 -19.29 -18.83
CA ARG A 80 -9.73 -19.07 -18.63
C ARG A 80 -10.25 -19.96 -17.51
N SER A 81 -9.87 -21.24 -17.52
CA SER A 81 -10.20 -22.21 -16.46
C SER A 81 -9.66 -21.78 -15.11
N PHE A 82 -8.41 -21.26 -15.04
CA PHE A 82 -7.87 -20.70 -13.81
C PHE A 82 -8.69 -19.50 -13.28
N ILE A 83 -9.10 -18.59 -14.16
CA ILE A 83 -9.94 -17.45 -13.77
C ILE A 83 -11.30 -17.92 -13.24
N ALA A 84 -11.90 -18.94 -13.88
CA ALA A 84 -13.13 -19.55 -13.41
C ALA A 84 -12.93 -20.25 -12.05
N TYR A 85 -11.84 -20.99 -11.87
CA TYR A 85 -11.45 -21.62 -10.61
C TYR A 85 -11.31 -20.59 -9.48
N LEU A 86 -10.71 -19.44 -9.72
CA LEU A 86 -10.57 -18.37 -8.72
C LEU A 86 -11.91 -17.89 -8.14
N ASN A 87 -13.00 -18.03 -8.89
CA ASN A 87 -14.35 -17.66 -8.47
C ASN A 87 -15.19 -18.89 -8.04
N SER A 88 -14.63 -20.09 -8.10
CA SER A 88 -15.38 -21.34 -7.84
C SER A 88 -15.58 -21.62 -6.36
N PRO A 89 -16.66 -22.35 -5.98
CA PRO A 89 -16.83 -22.87 -4.62
C PRO A 89 -15.69 -23.78 -4.17
N LYS A 90 -15.12 -24.60 -5.07
CA LYS A 90 -14.01 -25.52 -4.76
C LYS A 90 -12.80 -24.83 -4.14
N ARG A 91 -12.43 -23.66 -4.66
CA ARG A 91 -11.37 -22.83 -4.05
C ARG A 91 -11.74 -22.37 -2.65
N LEU A 92 -13.02 -21.99 -2.45
CA LEU A 92 -13.52 -21.52 -1.15
C LEU A 92 -13.45 -22.61 -0.11
N GLU A 93 -13.82 -23.86 -0.45
CA GLU A 93 -13.73 -25.04 0.42
C GLU A 93 -12.28 -25.36 0.82
N LYS A 94 -11.33 -25.27 -0.11
CA LYS A 94 -9.91 -25.49 0.17
C LYS A 94 -9.36 -24.46 1.17
N ASP A 95 -9.71 -23.19 1.00
CA ASP A 95 -9.32 -22.10 1.91
C ASP A 95 -9.96 -22.27 3.31
N GLU A 96 -11.14 -22.92 3.44
CA GLU A 96 -11.79 -23.24 4.73
C GLU A 96 -11.04 -24.33 5.50
N ASN A 97 -10.60 -25.37 4.81
CA ASN A 97 -9.86 -26.47 5.42
C ASN A 97 -8.49 -26.04 5.98
N VAL A 98 -7.86 -25.05 5.38
CA VAL A 98 -6.58 -24.48 5.85
C VAL A 98 -6.77 -23.53 7.07
N LYS A 99 -7.98 -23.01 7.30
CA LYS A 99 -8.27 -22.04 8.37
C LYS A 99 -8.95 -22.63 9.61
N SER A 100 -8.81 -23.91 9.87
CA SER A 100 -9.40 -24.56 11.06
C SER A 100 -8.73 -24.14 12.36
N SER A 101 -8.76 -22.84 12.69
CA SER A 101 -8.69 -22.36 14.06
C SER A 101 -9.26 -20.94 14.15
N ASN A 102 -10.51 -20.87 14.63
CA ASN A 102 -11.21 -19.66 15.06
C ASN A 102 -11.79 -18.72 13.99
N LYS A 103 -13.10 -18.80 13.84
CA LYS A 103 -14.10 -17.95 13.21
C LYS A 103 -14.45 -18.31 11.77
N LYS A 104 -15.72 -18.73 11.60
CA LYS A 104 -16.49 -18.79 10.34
C LYS A 104 -16.47 -17.43 9.61
N ALA A 105 -15.34 -17.08 9.01
CA ALA A 105 -15.29 -16.00 8.05
C ALA A 105 -15.87 -16.57 6.75
N LYS A 106 -17.12 -16.21 6.40
CA LYS A 106 -17.68 -16.47 5.07
C LYS A 106 -16.63 -16.07 4.04
N LEU A 107 -16.05 -17.03 3.33
CA LEU A 107 -15.09 -16.77 2.28
C LEU A 107 -15.78 -15.95 1.19
N LYS A 108 -15.27 -14.75 0.97
CA LYS A 108 -15.81 -13.85 -0.05
C LYS A 108 -15.21 -14.22 -1.42
N PRO A 109 -15.99 -14.12 -2.49
CA PRO A 109 -15.47 -14.22 -3.84
C PRO A 109 -14.28 -13.28 -4.03
N ILE A 110 -13.33 -13.67 -4.88
CA ILE A 110 -12.15 -12.85 -5.17
C ILE A 110 -12.62 -11.56 -5.86
N SER A 111 -12.08 -10.41 -5.45
CA SER A 111 -12.44 -9.14 -6.10
C SER A 111 -11.90 -9.11 -7.53
N LYS A 112 -12.64 -8.47 -8.44
CA LYS A 112 -12.21 -8.24 -9.84
C LYS A 112 -10.79 -7.61 -9.88
N ARG A 113 -10.49 -6.70 -8.96
CA ARG A 113 -9.16 -6.06 -8.82
C ARG A 113 -8.06 -7.08 -8.49
N SER A 114 -8.36 -8.06 -7.64
CA SER A 114 -7.42 -9.14 -7.32
C SER A 114 -7.20 -10.09 -8.50
N ILE A 115 -8.24 -10.38 -9.27
CA ILE A 115 -8.14 -11.16 -10.52
C ILE A 115 -7.23 -10.44 -11.51
N ASN A 116 -7.44 -9.14 -11.74
CA ASN A 116 -6.63 -8.36 -12.66
C ASN A 116 -5.16 -8.28 -12.24
N ARG A 117 -4.89 -8.17 -10.93
CA ARG A 117 -3.51 -8.20 -10.43
C ARG A 117 -2.85 -9.53 -10.75
N LYS A 118 -3.55 -10.65 -10.57
CA LYS A 118 -3.06 -11.99 -10.91
C LYS A 118 -2.80 -12.15 -12.40
N ILE A 119 -3.72 -11.71 -13.25
CA ILE A 119 -3.55 -11.70 -14.71
C ILE A 119 -2.32 -10.85 -15.10
N SER A 120 -2.14 -9.69 -14.47
CA SER A 120 -0.95 -8.86 -14.72
C SER A 120 0.35 -9.57 -14.32
N ALA A 121 0.37 -10.28 -13.19
CA ALA A 121 1.52 -11.07 -12.77
C ALA A 121 1.82 -12.20 -13.77
N LEU A 122 0.80 -12.94 -14.22
CA LEU A 122 0.93 -13.97 -15.24
C LEU A 122 1.47 -13.40 -16.55
N ARG A 123 0.92 -12.29 -17.05
CA ARG A 123 1.41 -11.67 -18.30
C ARG A 123 2.87 -11.27 -18.22
N THR A 124 3.31 -10.71 -17.07
CA THR A 124 4.70 -10.31 -16.88
C THR A 124 5.61 -11.55 -16.81
N PHE A 125 5.18 -12.61 -16.12
CA PHE A 125 5.91 -13.85 -16.02
C PHE A 125 6.04 -14.57 -17.38
N PHE A 126 4.95 -14.70 -18.12
CA PHE A 126 4.98 -15.34 -19.44
C PHE A 126 5.74 -14.51 -20.48
N LYS A 127 5.78 -13.19 -20.34
CA LYS A 127 6.67 -12.33 -21.14
C LYS A 127 8.14 -12.66 -20.86
N TYR A 128 8.51 -12.81 -19.57
CA TYR A 128 9.85 -13.21 -19.18
C TYR A 128 10.21 -14.60 -19.73
N LEU A 129 9.31 -15.59 -19.64
CA LEU A 129 9.54 -16.94 -20.19
C LEU A 129 9.78 -16.90 -21.72
N GLN A 130 9.08 -16.04 -22.45
CA GLN A 130 9.29 -15.83 -23.89
C GLN A 130 10.66 -15.16 -24.14
N GLU A 131 11.04 -14.16 -23.37
CA GLU A 131 12.35 -13.49 -23.50
C GLU A 131 13.53 -14.44 -23.29
N ILE A 132 13.41 -15.39 -22.36
CA ILE A 132 14.43 -16.44 -22.12
C ILE A 132 14.23 -17.70 -22.97
N LYS A 133 13.33 -17.68 -23.96
CA LYS A 133 13.05 -18.74 -24.92
C LYS A 133 12.61 -20.09 -24.30
N VAL A 134 11.93 -20.05 -23.17
CA VAL A 134 11.28 -21.23 -22.55
C VAL A 134 9.95 -21.52 -23.25
N ILE A 135 9.29 -20.49 -23.77
CA ILE A 135 8.10 -20.61 -24.61
C ILE A 135 8.28 -19.79 -25.89
N GLU A 136 7.71 -20.24 -26.99
CA GLU A 136 7.74 -19.50 -28.26
C GLU A 136 6.75 -18.32 -28.26
N THR A 137 5.57 -18.52 -27.72
CA THR A 137 4.46 -17.55 -27.78
C THR A 137 3.90 -17.27 -26.41
N ASN A 138 3.80 -15.97 -26.05
CA ASN A 138 3.15 -15.52 -24.82
C ASN A 138 1.61 -15.52 -24.95
N LYS A 139 0.99 -16.67 -24.74
CA LYS A 139 -0.48 -16.81 -24.78
C LYS A 139 -1.18 -16.02 -23.67
N ALA A 140 -0.52 -15.73 -22.55
CA ALA A 140 -1.07 -14.92 -21.46
C ALA A 140 -1.35 -13.46 -21.87
N SER A 141 -0.67 -12.94 -22.91
CA SER A 141 -0.90 -11.59 -23.42
C SER A 141 -2.32 -11.37 -23.93
N TYR A 142 -2.97 -12.42 -24.45
CA TYR A 142 -4.31 -12.39 -25.03
C TYR A 142 -5.45 -12.55 -24.01
N ILE A 143 -5.16 -12.73 -22.73
CA ILE A 143 -6.21 -12.84 -21.71
C ILE A 143 -6.98 -11.52 -21.64
N ASN A 144 -8.28 -11.56 -21.86
CA ASN A 144 -9.12 -10.38 -21.68
C ASN A 144 -9.29 -10.07 -20.19
N VAL A 145 -8.92 -8.87 -19.80
CA VAL A 145 -9.10 -8.37 -18.42
C VAL A 145 -10.49 -7.78 -18.30
N PRO A 146 -11.33 -8.24 -17.36
CA PRO A 146 -12.63 -7.62 -17.13
C PRO A 146 -12.48 -6.11 -16.89
N LYS A 147 -13.17 -5.28 -17.66
CA LYS A 147 -13.20 -3.84 -17.41
C LYS A 147 -13.91 -3.58 -16.08
N PHE A 148 -13.37 -2.66 -15.31
CA PHE A 148 -14.05 -2.17 -14.11
C PHE A 148 -14.86 -0.95 -14.46
N GLU A 149 -16.04 -0.85 -13.90
CA GLU A 149 -16.61 0.46 -13.63
C GLU A 149 -15.69 1.15 -12.60
N LYS A 150 -15.17 2.30 -12.96
CA LYS A 150 -14.42 3.13 -12.03
C LYS A 150 -15.43 3.63 -11.00
N GLU A 151 -15.44 3.04 -9.83
CA GLU A 151 -16.14 3.62 -8.69
C GLU A 151 -15.65 5.06 -8.51
N LEU A 152 -16.61 5.97 -8.24
CA LEU A 152 -16.25 7.33 -7.89
C LEU A 152 -15.26 7.32 -6.73
N PRO A 153 -14.16 8.08 -6.84
CA PRO A 153 -13.14 8.04 -5.81
C PRO A 153 -13.73 8.53 -4.48
N ASN A 154 -13.57 7.71 -3.45
CA ASN A 154 -13.91 8.12 -2.09
C ASN A 154 -12.99 9.29 -1.68
N VAL A 155 -13.61 10.38 -1.24
CA VAL A 155 -12.91 11.54 -0.66
C VAL A 155 -13.48 11.84 0.72
N ILE A 156 -12.64 12.36 1.60
CA ILE A 156 -13.04 12.88 2.92
C ILE A 156 -13.41 14.34 2.70
N ASN A 157 -14.65 14.69 2.96
CA ASN A 157 -15.10 16.09 2.99
C ASN A 157 -14.84 16.71 4.38
N ARG A 158 -15.13 18.00 4.54
CA ARG A 158 -14.93 18.72 5.81
C ARG A 158 -15.78 18.16 6.95
N ASP A 159 -17.00 17.74 6.68
CA ASP A 159 -17.89 17.17 7.68
C ASP A 159 -17.39 15.81 8.16
N ASP A 160 -16.93 14.93 7.25
CA ASP A 160 -16.29 13.68 7.61
C ASP A 160 -15.05 13.91 8.49
N LEU A 161 -14.22 14.89 8.12
CA LEU A 161 -13.03 15.25 8.88
C LEU A 161 -13.39 15.72 10.28
N ASN A 162 -14.39 16.60 10.42
CA ASN A 162 -14.86 17.10 11.69
C ASN A 162 -15.47 16.00 12.55
N ASN A 163 -16.25 15.09 11.96
CA ASN A 163 -16.80 13.94 12.66
C ASN A 163 -15.68 13.01 13.16
N LEU A 164 -14.66 12.72 12.34
CA LEU A 164 -13.46 11.99 12.76
C LEU A 164 -12.74 12.65 13.93
N ARG A 165 -12.63 13.97 13.89
CA ARG A 165 -12.02 14.78 14.95
C ARG A 165 -12.79 14.69 16.26
N HIS A 166 -14.10 14.60 16.19
CA HIS A 166 -15.00 14.66 17.35
C HIS A 166 -15.01 13.36 18.16
N VAL A 167 -14.96 12.22 17.49
CA VAL A 167 -14.99 10.91 18.16
C VAL A 167 -13.68 10.53 18.84
N ILE A 168 -12.57 11.20 18.53
CA ILE A 168 -11.27 10.88 19.11
C ILE A 168 -11.16 11.48 20.52
N ASN A 169 -11.14 10.60 21.55
CA ASN A 169 -10.90 11.03 22.93
C ASN A 169 -9.43 11.39 23.15
N THR A 170 -9.15 12.70 23.29
CA THR A 170 -7.79 13.25 23.42
C THR A 170 -7.30 13.42 24.87
N GLU A 171 -7.95 12.81 25.83
CA GLU A 171 -7.48 12.76 27.23
C GLU A 171 -6.29 11.81 27.41
N LYS A 172 -6.23 10.78 26.55
CA LYS A 172 -5.16 9.79 26.57
C LYS A 172 -4.16 10.06 25.44
N ILE A 173 -2.90 9.72 25.68
CA ILE A 173 -1.85 9.87 24.67
C ILE A 173 -2.17 9.13 23.35
N THR A 174 -2.85 7.99 23.42
CA THR A 174 -3.29 7.26 22.21
C THR A 174 -4.28 8.07 21.39
N GLY A 175 -5.19 8.80 22.02
CA GLY A 175 -6.10 9.69 21.31
C GLY A 175 -5.41 10.94 20.78
N ILE A 176 -4.46 11.53 21.54
CA ILE A 176 -3.64 12.64 21.03
C ILE A 176 -2.86 12.19 19.79
N ARG A 177 -2.26 10.99 19.82
CA ARG A 177 -1.61 10.36 18.68
C ARG A 177 -2.56 10.20 17.49
N ASP A 178 -3.76 9.66 17.74
CA ASP A 178 -4.73 9.36 16.70
C ASP A 178 -5.23 10.65 16.05
N ARG A 179 -5.42 11.70 16.85
CA ARG A 179 -5.74 13.03 16.33
C ARG A 179 -4.61 13.58 15.46
N LEU A 180 -3.36 13.51 15.92
CA LEU A 180 -2.19 13.91 15.12
C LEU A 180 -2.13 13.15 13.79
N ILE A 181 -2.38 11.83 13.81
CA ILE A 181 -2.39 11.00 12.60
C ILE A 181 -3.40 11.53 11.58
N ILE A 182 -4.62 11.83 12.01
CA ILE A 182 -5.68 12.36 11.14
C ILE A 182 -5.26 13.71 10.55
N GLU A 183 -4.76 14.64 11.39
CA GLU A 183 -4.33 15.96 10.94
C GLU A 183 -3.16 15.88 9.94
N LEU A 184 -2.15 15.06 10.22
CA LEU A 184 -1.01 14.86 9.31
C LEU A 184 -1.43 14.25 7.98
N LEU A 185 -2.21 13.16 8.01
CA LEU A 185 -2.65 12.51 6.77
C LEU A 185 -3.44 13.45 5.86
N TYR A 186 -4.36 14.22 6.45
CA TYR A 186 -5.21 15.11 5.67
C TYR A 186 -4.43 16.31 5.12
N SER A 187 -3.56 16.92 5.94
CA SER A 187 -2.87 18.16 5.55
C SER A 187 -1.58 17.95 4.75
N SER A 188 -0.95 16.77 4.80
CA SER A 188 0.37 16.55 4.15
C SER A 188 0.35 15.55 3.00
N GLY A 189 -0.73 14.80 2.83
CA GLY A 189 -0.83 13.77 1.79
C GLY A 189 0.18 12.62 1.90
N LEU A 190 0.73 12.36 3.09
CA LEU A 190 1.70 11.29 3.35
C LEU A 190 1.13 9.90 3.02
N ARG A 191 1.98 9.00 2.51
CA ARG A 191 1.64 7.57 2.41
C ARG A 191 1.66 6.93 3.80
N SER A 192 0.90 5.84 3.98
CA SER A 192 0.88 5.09 5.25
C SER A 192 2.28 4.72 5.75
N ILE A 193 3.13 4.25 4.86
CA ILE A 193 4.49 3.82 5.20
C ILE A 193 5.37 5.01 5.54
N GLU A 194 5.19 6.14 4.88
CA GLU A 194 5.91 7.38 5.16
C GLU A 194 5.55 7.89 6.56
N LEU A 195 4.25 7.96 6.88
CA LEU A 195 3.78 8.41 8.21
C LEU A 195 4.33 7.56 9.35
N ILE A 196 4.29 6.22 9.24
CA ILE A 196 4.79 5.35 10.32
C ILE A 196 6.31 5.32 10.44
N ASN A 197 7.01 5.73 9.39
CA ASN A 197 8.47 5.84 9.35
C ASN A 197 8.98 7.25 9.73
N LEU A 198 8.08 8.19 10.02
CA LEU A 198 8.51 9.52 10.43
C LEU A 198 9.34 9.46 11.72
N SER A 199 10.42 10.23 11.72
CA SER A 199 11.19 10.61 12.90
C SER A 199 10.99 12.10 13.19
N GLU A 200 11.27 12.53 14.41
CA GLU A 200 11.23 13.96 14.76
C GLU A 200 12.31 14.76 14.02
N PHE A 201 13.39 14.10 13.56
CA PHE A 201 14.46 14.74 12.76
C PHE A 201 14.04 15.09 11.34
N MET A 202 12.98 14.47 10.83
CA MET A 202 12.43 14.73 9.49
C MET A 202 11.48 15.93 9.46
N ILE A 203 11.19 16.54 10.62
CA ILE A 203 10.15 17.55 10.76
C ILE A 203 10.76 18.88 11.21
N ASP A 204 10.56 19.92 10.43
CA ASP A 204 10.73 21.29 10.83
C ASP A 204 9.37 21.83 11.32
N ILE A 205 9.27 22.01 12.64
CA ILE A 205 8.01 22.40 13.27
C ILE A 205 7.68 23.87 12.96
N GLU A 206 8.69 24.73 12.92
CA GLU A 206 8.49 26.16 12.69
C GLU A 206 8.08 26.44 11.25
N GLU A 207 8.77 25.82 10.30
CA GLU A 207 8.45 25.94 8.88
C GLU A 207 7.28 25.05 8.46
N ARG A 208 6.79 24.17 9.33
CA ARG A 208 5.72 23.18 9.08
C ARG A 208 6.03 22.26 7.90
N GLU A 209 7.25 21.75 7.85
CA GLU A 209 7.77 20.92 6.78
C GLU A 209 8.10 19.51 7.23
N ILE A 210 7.92 18.56 6.33
CA ILE A 210 8.31 17.17 6.51
C ILE A 210 9.18 16.77 5.34
N ARG A 211 10.40 16.31 5.60
CA ARG A 211 11.26 15.66 4.61
C ARG A 211 10.90 14.18 4.54
N VAL A 212 10.54 13.71 3.36
CA VAL A 212 10.10 12.34 3.13
C VAL A 212 11.00 11.69 2.10
N VAL A 213 11.55 10.53 2.45
CA VAL A 213 12.30 9.69 1.51
C VAL A 213 11.31 8.74 0.83
N GLY A 214 11.19 8.83 -0.49
CA GLY A 214 10.30 8.04 -1.32
C GLY A 214 10.96 6.81 -1.93
N LYS A 215 10.27 6.16 -2.87
CA LYS A 215 10.82 5.02 -3.61
C LYS A 215 12.04 5.44 -4.44
N GLY A 216 13.14 4.68 -4.33
CA GLY A 216 14.39 4.96 -5.06
C GLY A 216 15.21 6.09 -4.43
N ASP A 217 15.08 6.26 -3.12
CA ASP A 217 15.83 7.23 -2.30
C ASP A 217 15.65 8.71 -2.70
N LYS A 218 14.53 8.98 -3.40
CA LYS A 218 14.18 10.36 -3.78
C LYS A 218 13.56 11.08 -2.61
N GLU A 219 14.20 12.14 -2.17
CA GLU A 219 13.67 13.02 -1.15
C GLU A 219 12.64 13.98 -1.75
N ARG A 220 11.59 14.26 -0.97
CA ARG A 220 10.68 15.35 -1.23
C ARG A 220 10.30 16.07 0.06
N ILE A 221 9.86 17.29 -0.07
CA ILE A 221 9.30 18.07 1.02
C ILE A 221 7.79 18.09 0.86
N THR A 222 7.06 17.93 1.97
CA THR A 222 5.64 18.22 2.07
C THR A 222 5.38 19.08 3.30
N PHE A 223 4.22 19.70 3.35
CA PHE A 223 3.84 20.66 4.40
C PHE A 223 2.68 20.12 5.22
N PHE A 224 2.47 20.68 6.40
CA PHE A 224 1.33 20.35 7.26
C PHE A 224 0.67 21.60 7.85
N SER A 225 -0.57 21.45 8.28
CA SER A 225 -1.41 22.55 8.79
C SER A 225 -0.99 23.02 10.17
N GLU A 226 -1.46 24.22 10.56
CA GLU A 226 -1.27 24.74 11.90
C GLU A 226 -1.92 23.84 12.97
N ASN A 227 -3.06 23.24 12.68
CA ASN A 227 -3.68 22.26 13.55
C ASN A 227 -2.81 21.01 13.75
N ALA A 228 -2.19 20.53 12.68
CA ALA A 228 -1.23 19.41 12.80
C ALA A 228 -0.02 19.81 13.65
N LYS A 229 0.49 21.06 13.54
CA LYS A 229 1.58 21.60 14.40
C LYS A 229 1.18 21.54 15.87
N LYS A 230 0.00 22.05 16.23
CA LYS A 230 -0.52 22.03 17.61
C LYS A 230 -0.57 20.61 18.18
N TRP A 231 -1.12 19.65 17.42
CA TRP A 231 -1.22 18.27 17.86
C TRP A 231 0.14 17.55 17.88
N LEU A 232 1.05 17.92 17.01
CA LEU A 232 2.43 17.38 16.98
C LEU A 232 3.18 17.77 18.25
N ILE A 233 3.17 19.05 18.61
CA ILE A 233 3.83 19.56 19.83
C ILE A 233 3.25 18.85 21.05
N LYS A 234 1.91 18.86 21.19
CA LYS A 234 1.23 18.19 22.31
C LYS A 234 1.57 16.70 22.39
N TYR A 235 1.61 16.01 21.25
CA TYR A 235 1.93 14.59 21.22
C TYR A 235 3.38 14.29 21.61
N ILE A 236 4.34 15.09 21.14
CA ILE A 236 5.76 14.92 21.50
C ILE A 236 5.97 15.14 23.01
N GLU A 237 5.34 16.14 23.58
CA GLU A 237 5.41 16.41 25.02
C GLU A 237 4.86 15.23 25.86
N GLU A 238 3.66 14.76 25.52
CA GLU A 238 3.04 13.62 26.18
C GLU A 238 3.82 12.33 25.98
N LYS A 239 4.39 12.12 24.80
CA LYS A 239 5.22 10.97 24.47
C LYS A 239 6.50 10.93 25.32
N LYS A 240 7.15 12.09 25.51
CA LYS A 240 8.31 12.23 26.43
C LYS A 240 7.94 11.93 27.87
N ARG A 241 6.76 12.39 28.31
CA ARG A 241 6.30 12.20 29.68
C ARG A 241 5.92 10.75 29.99
N GLN A 242 5.28 10.06 29.04
CA GLN A 242 4.64 8.77 29.31
C GLN A 242 5.55 7.57 29.02
N TYR A 243 6.45 7.66 28.02
CA TYR A 243 7.26 6.52 27.61
C TYR A 243 8.71 6.65 28.09
N ALA A 244 9.14 5.78 29.03
CA ALA A 244 10.52 5.76 29.52
C ALA A 244 11.56 5.52 28.39
N ASN A 245 11.18 4.79 27.33
CA ASN A 245 12.02 4.54 26.16
C ASN A 245 11.73 5.55 25.04
N TYR A 246 11.54 6.82 25.39
CA TYR A 246 11.36 7.86 24.38
C TYR A 246 12.57 7.93 23.45
N THR A 247 12.28 7.98 22.16
CA THR A 247 13.28 8.25 21.12
C THR A 247 12.70 9.21 20.07
N ARG A 248 13.57 10.00 19.48
CA ARG A 248 13.23 10.90 18.36
C ARG A 248 13.18 10.19 17.01
N GLU A 249 13.73 8.97 16.93
CA GLU A 249 13.81 8.18 15.68
C GLU A 249 12.43 7.66 15.21
N VAL A 250 11.51 7.46 16.13
CA VAL A 250 10.16 6.96 15.81
C VAL A 250 9.14 7.96 16.33
N LEU A 251 8.49 8.70 15.43
CA LEU A 251 7.46 9.66 15.84
C LEU A 251 6.21 8.93 16.36
N ILE A 252 5.60 8.08 15.54
CA ILE A 252 4.31 7.46 15.84
C ILE A 252 4.48 6.10 16.49
N VAL A 253 4.10 6.01 17.78
CA VAL A 253 4.21 4.77 18.57
C VAL A 253 2.85 4.19 18.96
N ASN A 254 2.80 2.90 19.24
CA ASN A 254 1.62 2.22 19.77
C ASN A 254 1.51 2.44 21.29
N SER A 255 0.48 1.87 21.94
CA SER A 255 0.25 1.98 23.38
C SER A 255 1.38 1.44 24.28
N LYS A 256 2.31 0.65 23.70
CA LYS A 256 3.49 0.08 24.39
C LYS A 256 4.78 0.86 24.07
N GLY A 257 4.70 2.04 23.45
CA GLY A 257 5.87 2.82 23.06
C GLY A 257 6.66 2.27 21.86
N LYS A 258 6.19 1.22 21.18
CA LYS A 258 6.83 0.65 19.99
C LYS A 258 6.25 1.25 18.71
N LYS A 259 7.02 1.25 17.63
CA LYS A 259 6.62 1.74 16.31
C LYS A 259 5.26 1.19 15.89
N LEU A 260 4.39 2.06 15.37
CA LEU A 260 3.09 1.66 14.84
C LEU A 260 3.27 0.92 13.50
N THR A 261 2.44 -0.10 13.21
CA THR A 261 2.45 -0.79 11.92
C THR A 261 1.41 -0.20 10.97
N THR A 262 1.62 -0.32 9.66
CA THR A 262 0.62 0.10 8.64
C THR A 262 -0.72 -0.61 8.80
N ARG A 263 -0.72 -1.85 9.28
CA ARG A 263 -1.94 -2.61 9.59
C ARG A 263 -2.68 -1.99 10.79
N SER A 264 -1.95 -1.64 11.85
CA SER A 264 -2.53 -0.99 13.03
C SER A 264 -3.05 0.40 12.69
N LEU A 265 -2.32 1.18 11.87
CA LEU A 265 -2.76 2.48 11.36
C LEU A 265 -4.09 2.36 10.60
N ARG A 266 -4.22 1.39 9.68
CA ARG A 266 -5.45 1.18 8.93
C ARG A 266 -6.62 0.80 9.84
N ARG A 267 -6.38 -0.11 10.81
CA ARG A 267 -7.42 -0.52 11.77
C ARG A 267 -7.90 0.64 12.63
N LEU A 268 -6.99 1.49 13.10
CA LEU A 268 -7.27 2.69 13.87
C LEU A 268 -8.16 3.66 13.08
N ILE A 269 -7.78 4.01 11.87
CA ILE A 269 -8.56 4.90 11.00
C ILE A 269 -9.96 4.31 10.73
N SER A 270 -10.04 3.03 10.40
CA SER A 270 -11.32 2.36 10.16
C SER A 270 -12.21 2.33 11.41
N ALA A 271 -11.65 2.16 12.60
CA ALA A 271 -12.41 2.19 13.86
C ALA A 271 -13.00 3.58 14.12
N HIS A 272 -12.19 4.66 14.01
CA HIS A 272 -12.70 6.01 14.19
C HIS A 272 -13.70 6.42 13.10
N ALA A 273 -13.52 5.96 11.85
CA ALA A 273 -14.49 6.23 10.80
C ALA A 273 -15.85 5.56 11.09
N HIS A 274 -15.83 4.34 11.61
CA HIS A 274 -17.04 3.63 12.03
C HIS A 274 -17.71 4.33 13.22
N GLU A 275 -16.95 4.73 14.22
CA GLU A 275 -17.43 5.48 15.39
C GLU A 275 -18.01 6.84 14.99
N ALA A 276 -17.43 7.50 14.00
CA ALA A 276 -17.92 8.75 13.43
C ALA A 276 -19.17 8.60 12.53
N GLY A 277 -19.70 7.37 12.34
CA GLY A 277 -20.87 7.10 11.51
C GLY A 277 -20.61 7.23 10.00
N ILE A 278 -19.34 7.24 9.56
CA ILE A 278 -18.99 7.40 8.15
C ILE A 278 -19.20 6.07 7.43
N GLN A 279 -20.13 6.03 6.48
CA GLN A 279 -20.53 4.81 5.77
C GLN A 279 -19.51 4.34 4.73
N LYS A 280 -18.68 5.24 4.20
CA LYS A 280 -17.64 4.93 3.22
C LYS A 280 -16.37 4.39 3.90
N GLU A 281 -15.64 3.51 3.19
CA GLU A 281 -14.37 3.00 3.67
C GLU A 281 -13.32 4.10 3.71
N ILE A 282 -12.86 4.48 4.90
CA ILE A 282 -11.80 5.45 5.11
C ILE A 282 -10.47 4.72 5.35
N THR A 283 -9.50 5.03 4.52
CA THR A 283 -8.13 4.47 4.59
C THR A 283 -7.10 5.61 4.46
N PRO A 284 -5.81 5.38 4.80
CA PRO A 284 -4.77 6.38 4.55
C PRO A 284 -4.67 6.82 3.08
N HIS A 285 -5.02 5.94 2.14
CA HIS A 285 -5.07 6.30 0.71
C HIS A 285 -6.19 7.27 0.38
N VAL A 286 -7.32 7.16 1.07
CA VAL A 286 -8.44 8.11 0.92
C VAL A 286 -8.03 9.50 1.40
N PHE A 287 -7.31 9.60 2.52
CA PHE A 287 -6.74 10.89 2.98
C PHE A 287 -5.84 11.53 1.93
N ARG A 288 -4.89 10.75 1.39
CA ARG A 288 -3.98 11.24 0.37
C ARG A 288 -4.71 11.65 -0.93
N HIS A 289 -5.74 10.91 -1.30
CA HIS A 289 -6.57 11.26 -2.45
C HIS A 289 -7.36 12.54 -2.19
N SER A 290 -7.93 12.70 -0.99
CA SER A 290 -8.62 13.93 -0.58
C SER A 290 -7.69 15.14 -0.60
N PHE A 291 -6.47 15.01 -0.06
CA PHE A 291 -5.43 16.04 -0.15
C PHE A 291 -5.17 16.45 -1.61
N ALA A 292 -5.02 15.47 -2.51
CA ALA A 292 -4.81 15.74 -3.93
C ALA A 292 -5.98 16.48 -4.57
N MET A 293 -7.20 16.03 -4.29
CA MET A 293 -8.43 16.63 -4.82
C MET A 293 -8.65 18.04 -4.28
N GLU A 294 -8.39 18.28 -3.00
CA GLU A 294 -8.49 19.63 -2.42
C GLU A 294 -7.55 20.62 -3.12
N LEU A 295 -6.30 20.26 -3.33
CA LEU A 295 -5.35 21.11 -4.03
C LEU A 295 -5.75 21.34 -5.49
N LEU A 296 -6.20 20.31 -6.21
CA LEU A 296 -6.68 20.43 -7.60
C LEU A 296 -7.92 21.33 -7.70
N ASN A 297 -8.89 21.16 -6.80
CA ASN A 297 -10.11 21.97 -6.79
C ASN A 297 -9.81 23.45 -6.47
N ASN A 298 -8.73 23.73 -5.76
CA ASN A 298 -8.25 25.08 -5.50
C ASN A 298 -7.24 25.59 -6.56
N GLY A 299 -7.15 24.91 -7.71
CA GLY A 299 -6.44 25.40 -8.90
C GLY A 299 -4.95 25.11 -8.95
N VAL A 300 -4.44 24.19 -8.10
CA VAL A 300 -3.04 23.76 -8.20
C VAL A 300 -2.81 22.98 -9.49
N ASP A 301 -1.80 23.39 -10.26
CA ASP A 301 -1.37 22.63 -11.45
C ASP A 301 -0.95 21.21 -11.03
N ILE A 302 -1.39 20.22 -11.79
CA ILE A 302 -1.13 18.80 -11.55
C ILE A 302 0.37 18.48 -11.41
N ARG A 303 1.24 19.26 -12.04
CA ARG A 303 2.70 19.11 -11.95
C ARG A 303 3.23 19.38 -10.55
N TYR A 304 2.77 20.46 -9.91
CA TYR A 304 3.17 20.78 -8.52
C TYR A 304 2.57 19.80 -7.52
N LEU A 305 1.35 19.35 -7.78
CA LEU A 305 0.75 18.28 -6.98
C LEU A 305 1.55 16.98 -7.05
N GLN A 306 2.07 16.62 -8.23
CA GLN A 306 2.91 15.44 -8.41
C GLN A 306 4.22 15.56 -7.65
N GLU A 307 4.83 16.74 -7.60
CA GLU A 307 6.03 17.02 -6.81
C GLU A 307 5.76 16.87 -5.33
N LEU A 308 4.71 17.52 -4.80
CA LEU A 308 4.30 17.40 -3.40
C LEU A 308 3.98 15.95 -3.00
N LEU A 309 3.38 15.17 -3.90
CA LEU A 309 3.06 13.78 -3.66
C LEU A 309 4.22 12.81 -3.91
N GLY A 310 5.26 13.20 -4.64
CA GLY A 310 6.38 12.34 -5.02
C GLY A 310 5.92 11.17 -5.91
N HIS A 311 5.31 11.48 -7.06
CA HIS A 311 4.94 10.49 -8.07
C HIS A 311 6.12 10.24 -9.02
N SER A 312 6.63 9.02 -9.09
CA SER A 312 7.82 8.64 -9.85
C SER A 312 7.57 8.38 -11.35
N SER A 313 6.34 8.53 -11.83
CA SER A 313 6.02 8.24 -13.23
C SER A 313 5.36 9.45 -13.87
N ILE A 314 6.12 10.10 -14.76
CA ILE A 314 5.61 10.59 -16.06
C ILE A 314 6.83 11.03 -16.89
N ALA A 315 6.80 10.65 -18.16
CA ALA A 315 7.74 10.99 -19.21
C ALA A 315 7.86 12.52 -19.54
N ALA A 316 7.36 13.39 -18.67
CA ALA A 316 7.38 14.84 -18.81
C ALA A 316 8.32 15.57 -17.83
N THR A 317 9.05 14.87 -16.98
CA THR A 317 9.90 15.47 -15.93
C THR A 317 11.20 16.08 -16.46
N GLN A 318 11.44 16.03 -17.76
CA GLN A 318 12.70 16.55 -18.34
C GLN A 318 12.78 18.09 -18.48
N VAL A 319 11.71 18.84 -18.18
CA VAL A 319 11.70 20.29 -18.43
C VAL A 319 11.67 21.14 -17.14
N TYR A 320 11.41 20.58 -15.97
CA TYR A 320 11.27 21.36 -14.73
C TYR A 320 12.10 20.82 -13.57
N THR A 321 13.41 20.91 -13.71
CA THR A 321 14.35 20.37 -12.70
C THR A 321 14.51 21.21 -11.43
N HIS A 322 13.84 22.37 -11.28
CA HIS A 322 14.00 23.23 -10.11
C HIS A 322 12.73 24.01 -9.75
N VAL A 323 11.66 23.32 -9.32
CA VAL A 323 10.62 24.03 -8.57
C VAL A 323 11.19 24.34 -7.19
N SER A 324 11.33 25.63 -6.84
CA SER A 324 11.91 26.01 -5.56
C SER A 324 10.99 25.57 -4.41
N LYS A 325 11.59 25.17 -3.28
CA LYS A 325 10.86 24.84 -2.04
C LYS A 325 9.92 25.97 -1.61
N ALA A 326 10.38 27.24 -1.73
CA ALA A 326 9.58 28.41 -1.39
C ALA A 326 8.30 28.48 -2.24
N PHE A 327 8.39 28.24 -3.52
CA PHE A 327 7.24 28.25 -4.42
C PHE A 327 6.23 27.12 -4.13
N LEU A 328 6.71 25.91 -3.83
CA LEU A 328 5.83 24.80 -3.41
C LEU A 328 5.12 25.11 -2.09
N ARG A 329 5.81 25.79 -1.16
CA ARG A 329 5.24 26.26 0.09
C ARG A 329 4.15 27.30 -0.15
N ASP A 330 4.40 28.27 -1.00
CA ASP A 330 3.43 29.33 -1.32
C ASP A 330 2.15 28.75 -1.96
N ILE A 331 2.32 27.80 -2.87
CA ILE A 331 1.19 27.05 -3.44
C ILE A 331 0.41 26.34 -2.33
N TYR A 332 1.08 25.58 -1.48
CA TYR A 332 0.41 24.87 -0.40
C TYR A 332 -0.33 25.86 0.55
N MET A 333 0.34 26.93 0.98
CA MET A 333 -0.22 27.92 1.91
C MET A 333 -1.40 28.69 1.32
N SER A 334 -1.40 28.91 0.01
CA SER A 334 -2.49 29.63 -0.67
C SER A 334 -3.69 28.74 -1.01
N THR A 335 -3.47 27.44 -1.20
CA THR A 335 -4.47 26.55 -1.80
C THR A 335 -5.00 25.46 -0.88
N HIS A 336 -4.20 24.96 0.09
CA HIS A 336 -4.70 23.92 0.98
C HIS A 336 -5.64 24.52 2.04
N PRO A 337 -6.89 24.02 2.19
CA PRO A 337 -7.90 24.63 3.07
C PRO A 337 -7.48 24.74 4.53
N LEU A 338 -6.69 23.77 5.03
CA LEU A 338 -6.21 23.76 6.42
C LEU A 338 -4.84 24.42 6.60
N ALA A 339 -4.25 25.02 5.58
CA ALA A 339 -2.91 25.60 5.71
C ALA A 339 -2.88 26.80 6.68
N LYS A 340 -4.02 27.46 6.84
CA LYS A 340 -4.23 28.65 7.69
C LYS A 340 -4.99 28.34 8.98
N GLU A 341 -5.53 27.15 9.14
CA GLU A 341 -6.16 26.65 10.37
C GLU A 341 -5.09 26.04 11.29
#